data_405ad99898fae528b037fc3bfdef4d07
#
_entry.id   405ad99898fae528b037fc3bfdef4d07
#
_cell.length_a   1.000
_cell.length_b   1.000
_cell.length_c   1.000
_cell.angle_alpha   90.00
_cell.angle_beta   90.00
_cell.angle_gamma   90.00
#
_symmetry.space_group_name_H-M   'P 1'
#
loop_
_entity.id
_entity.type
_entity.pdbx_description
1 polymer ?
#
loop_
_entity_poly.entity_id
_entity_poly.type
_entity_poly.pdbx_seq_one_letter_code
_entity_poly.pdbx_strand_id
1 'polypeptide(L)'
;VSSAASDVYKRQRLHSLPVHICADSSVLETQHFDAAVDALYGTGFHGELRPSGLAACGLIRLLHKSGAFVLAVDLPSGINTDTGEVAEGAAHADLTVTFDSYKPLHIAESSAPLCGKILCADIGIRDEWHPEF
;
A
#
# COMPACT_ATOMS: atom_id res chain seq x y z
N VAL A 1 -10.58 -19.98 -10.79
CA VAL A 1 -9.10 -19.86 -10.85
C VAL A 1 -8.62 -19.51 -9.46
N SER A 2 -7.74 -20.34 -8.86
CA SER A 2 -7.23 -20.05 -7.52
C SER A 2 -6.40 -18.75 -7.52
N SER A 3 -6.43 -17.98 -6.44
CA SER A 3 -5.64 -16.76 -6.29
C SER A 3 -4.15 -17.00 -6.57
N ALA A 4 -3.62 -18.16 -6.15
CA ALA A 4 -2.24 -18.57 -6.38
C ALA A 4 -1.87 -18.67 -7.88
N ALA A 5 -2.75 -19.20 -8.72
CA ALA A 5 -2.49 -19.28 -10.17
C ALA A 5 -2.47 -17.88 -10.82
N SER A 6 -3.37 -16.99 -10.38
CA SER A 6 -3.37 -15.57 -10.82
C SER A 6 -2.08 -14.86 -10.43
N ASP A 7 -1.58 -15.09 -9.23
CA ASP A 7 -0.35 -14.46 -8.73
C ASP A 7 0.89 -14.95 -9.46
N VAL A 8 0.96 -16.24 -9.76
CA VAL A 8 2.05 -16.81 -10.58
C VAL A 8 2.05 -16.18 -11.98
N TYR A 9 0.89 -16.06 -12.61
CA TYR A 9 0.77 -15.46 -13.94
C TYR A 9 1.19 -13.98 -13.95
N LYS A 10 0.72 -13.20 -12.96
CA LYS A 10 1.11 -11.79 -12.81
C LYS A 10 2.63 -11.65 -12.63
N ARG A 11 3.21 -12.49 -11.77
CA ARG A 11 4.65 -12.49 -11.50
C ARG A 11 5.46 -12.84 -12.74
N GLN A 12 5.01 -13.80 -13.55
CA GLN A 12 5.67 -14.15 -14.82
C GLN A 12 5.71 -12.97 -15.80
N ARG A 13 4.66 -12.15 -15.84
CA ARG A 13 4.63 -10.95 -16.70
C ARG A 13 5.65 -9.90 -16.29
N LEU A 14 6.04 -9.81 -15.02
CA LEU A 14 7.06 -8.87 -14.55
C LEU A 14 8.42 -9.15 -15.19
N HIS A 15 8.74 -10.42 -15.52
CA HIS A 15 10.00 -10.77 -16.16
C HIS A 15 10.15 -10.21 -17.58
N SER A 16 9.05 -9.82 -18.23
CA SER A 16 9.07 -9.18 -19.56
C SER A 16 9.15 -7.64 -19.50
N LEU A 17 9.13 -7.08 -18.31
CA LEU A 17 9.21 -5.63 -18.07
C LEU A 17 10.61 -5.24 -17.61
N PRO A 18 11.05 -4.00 -17.83
CA PRO A 18 12.33 -3.49 -17.34
C PRO A 18 12.27 -3.20 -15.82
N VAL A 19 11.97 -4.22 -15.02
CA VAL A 19 11.89 -4.14 -13.57
C VAL A 19 12.86 -5.13 -12.94
N HIS A 20 13.48 -4.73 -11.83
CA HIS A 20 14.31 -5.61 -11.02
C HIS A 20 13.47 -6.21 -9.89
N ILE A 21 13.45 -7.54 -9.80
CA ILE A 21 12.83 -8.25 -8.69
C ILE A 21 13.93 -8.57 -7.70
N CYS A 22 13.94 -7.87 -6.57
CA CYS A 22 14.90 -8.09 -5.49
C CYS A 22 14.30 -9.07 -4.47
N ALA A 23 15.02 -10.14 -4.20
CA ALA A 23 14.68 -11.08 -3.12
C ALA A 23 15.28 -10.63 -1.78
N ASP A 24 16.34 -9.82 -1.82
CA ASP A 24 17.04 -9.28 -0.66
C ASP A 24 16.83 -7.76 -0.59
N SER A 25 16.22 -7.31 0.50
CA SER A 25 15.95 -5.89 0.74
C SER A 25 17.18 -5.08 1.13
N SER A 26 18.29 -5.71 1.53
CA SER A 26 19.51 -5.02 1.95
C SER A 26 20.11 -4.13 0.85
N VAL A 27 19.91 -4.50 -0.40
CA VAL A 27 20.32 -3.71 -1.56
C VAL A 27 19.58 -2.36 -1.60
N LEU A 28 18.32 -2.33 -1.16
CA LEU A 28 17.48 -1.14 -1.17
C LEU A 28 17.88 -0.13 -0.09
N GLU A 29 18.49 -0.61 1.01
CA GLU A 29 18.92 0.24 2.13
C GLU A 29 20.13 1.12 1.76
N THR A 30 20.91 0.72 0.75
CA THR A 30 22.13 1.40 0.32
C THR A 30 21.94 2.27 -0.92
N GLN A 31 20.79 2.22 -1.56
CA GLN A 31 20.48 2.97 -2.78
C GLN A 31 19.62 4.19 -2.47
N HIS A 32 19.78 5.22 -3.29
CA HIS A 32 18.89 6.38 -3.27
C HIS A 32 17.72 6.14 -4.22
N PHE A 33 16.52 6.45 -3.74
CA PHE A 33 15.29 6.39 -4.53
C PHE A 33 14.55 7.71 -4.43
N ASP A 34 14.06 8.22 -5.54
CA ASP A 34 13.23 9.43 -5.58
C ASP A 34 11.80 9.15 -5.12
N ALA A 35 11.33 7.93 -5.33
CA ALA A 35 10.00 7.50 -4.91
C ALA A 35 9.97 6.04 -4.49
N ALA A 36 9.02 5.71 -3.62
CA ALA A 36 8.67 4.36 -3.21
C ALA A 36 7.15 4.16 -3.33
N VAL A 37 6.74 2.97 -3.74
CA VAL A 37 5.32 2.61 -3.83
C VAL A 37 5.00 1.55 -2.80
N ASP A 38 4.07 1.87 -1.89
CA ASP A 38 3.50 0.93 -0.94
C ASP A 38 2.28 0.24 -1.57
N ALA A 39 2.45 -1.02 -1.94
CA ALA A 39 1.40 -1.88 -2.47
C ALA A 39 1.43 -3.27 -1.82
N LEU A 40 1.74 -3.32 -0.51
CA LEU A 40 1.95 -4.58 0.22
C LEU A 40 0.66 -5.17 0.76
N TYR A 41 -0.16 -4.36 1.42
CA TYR A 41 -1.43 -4.76 1.99
C TYR A 41 -2.57 -3.92 1.43
N GLY A 42 -3.69 -4.55 1.17
CA GLY A 42 -4.94 -3.90 0.78
C GLY A 42 -5.99 -3.96 1.89
N THR A 43 -7.25 -3.86 1.49
CA THR A 43 -8.44 -3.78 2.37
C THR A 43 -8.65 -4.97 3.31
N GLY A 44 -7.96 -6.09 3.11
CA GLY A 44 -8.06 -7.28 3.96
C GLY A 44 -7.14 -7.31 5.17
N PHE A 45 -6.40 -6.23 5.46
CA PHE A 45 -5.50 -6.20 6.60
C PHE A 45 -6.24 -6.00 7.93
N HIS A 46 -5.93 -6.85 8.91
CA HIS A 46 -6.46 -6.79 10.28
C HIS A 46 -5.37 -7.16 11.29
N GLY A 47 -5.40 -6.50 12.46
CA GLY A 47 -4.55 -6.82 13.61
C GLY A 47 -3.11 -6.35 13.45
N GLU A 48 -2.15 -7.21 13.75
CA GLU A 48 -0.73 -6.88 13.81
C GLU A 48 0.01 -7.26 12.51
N LEU A 49 1.04 -6.49 12.19
CA LEU A 49 1.96 -6.83 11.11
C LEU A 49 2.80 -8.05 11.47
N ARG A 50 2.81 -9.04 10.59
CA ARG A 50 3.75 -10.17 10.70
C ARG A 50 5.19 -9.69 10.49
N PRO A 51 6.22 -10.45 10.93
CA PRO A 51 7.62 -10.02 10.82
C PRO A 51 8.05 -9.56 9.42
N SER A 52 7.59 -10.24 8.37
CA SER A 52 7.86 -9.83 6.98
C SER A 52 7.20 -8.50 6.61
N GLY A 53 5.98 -8.26 7.08
CA GLY A 53 5.26 -7.00 6.89
C GLY A 53 5.92 -5.86 7.65
N LEU A 54 6.33 -6.10 8.90
CA LEU A 54 7.09 -5.13 9.69
C LEU A 54 8.39 -4.71 8.98
N ALA A 55 9.14 -5.69 8.45
CA ALA A 55 10.37 -5.43 7.72
C ALA A 55 10.10 -4.60 6.46
N ALA A 56 9.06 -4.96 5.69
CA ALA A 56 8.71 -4.24 4.46
C ALA A 56 8.21 -2.81 4.74
N CYS A 57 7.31 -2.61 5.72
CA CYS A 57 6.89 -1.27 6.15
C CYS A 57 8.06 -0.47 6.74
N GLY A 58 8.98 -1.15 7.45
CA GLY A 58 10.22 -0.56 7.96
C GLY A 58 11.10 -0.01 6.86
N LEU A 59 11.23 -0.74 5.76
CA LEU A 59 11.97 -0.29 4.57
C LEU A 59 11.30 0.94 3.93
N ILE A 60 9.98 0.94 3.76
CA ILE A 60 9.26 2.10 3.23
C ILE A 60 9.52 3.34 4.10
N ARG A 61 9.44 3.19 5.43
CA ARG A 61 9.74 4.30 6.35
C ARG A 61 11.19 4.77 6.26
N LEU A 62 12.13 3.85 6.07
CA LEU A 62 13.54 4.19 5.86
C LEU A 62 13.73 5.01 4.59
N LEU A 63 13.14 4.57 3.48
CA LEU A 63 13.19 5.27 2.20
C LEU A 63 12.56 6.66 2.30
N HIS A 64 11.41 6.78 2.97
CA HIS A 64 10.77 8.07 3.24
C HIS A 64 11.68 9.03 4.03
N LYS A 65 12.30 8.54 5.11
CA LYS A 65 13.27 9.31 5.88
C LYS A 65 14.50 9.75 5.06
N SER A 66 14.86 8.96 4.06
CA SER A 66 15.98 9.28 3.13
C SER A 66 15.57 10.24 2.02
N GLY A 67 14.33 10.71 2.00
CA GLY A 67 13.82 11.71 1.07
C GLY A 67 13.03 11.16 -0.11
N ALA A 68 12.77 9.85 -0.16
CA ALA A 68 11.88 9.29 -1.19
C ALA A 68 10.44 9.73 -0.97
N PHE A 69 9.76 10.12 -2.05
CA PHE A 69 8.32 10.34 -2.02
C PHE A 69 7.57 9.02 -1.95
N VAL A 70 6.72 8.83 -0.94
CA VAL A 70 5.98 7.58 -0.74
C VAL A 70 4.55 7.70 -1.25
N LEU A 71 4.21 6.82 -2.20
CA LEU A 71 2.86 6.67 -2.73
C LEU A 71 2.26 5.36 -2.22
N ALA A 72 1.11 5.42 -1.55
CA ALA A 72 0.36 4.24 -1.15
C ALA A 72 -0.76 3.93 -2.16
N VAL A 73 -0.86 2.66 -2.53
CA VAL A 73 -1.93 2.13 -3.40
C VAL A 73 -3.10 1.73 -2.52
N ASP A 74 -4.20 2.44 -2.66
CA ASP A 74 -5.45 2.32 -1.91
C ASP A 74 -5.37 2.79 -0.45
N LEU A 75 -4.37 2.33 0.29
CA LEU A 75 -4.12 2.68 1.68
C LEU A 75 -2.66 2.40 2.08
N PRO A 76 -2.11 3.10 3.08
CA PRO A 76 -0.81 2.75 3.64
C PRO A 76 -0.89 1.39 4.36
N SER A 77 0.13 0.57 4.16
CA SER A 77 0.18 -0.79 4.70
C SER A 77 0.26 -0.79 6.23
N GLY A 78 -0.54 -1.65 6.85
CA GLY A 78 -0.63 -1.79 8.31
C GLY A 78 -1.79 -0.99 8.94
N ILE A 79 -2.75 -0.55 8.14
CA ILE A 79 -3.97 0.13 8.63
C ILE A 79 -5.19 -0.74 8.34
N ASN A 80 -6.05 -0.91 9.34
CA ASN A 80 -7.34 -1.57 9.16
C ASN A 80 -8.28 -0.62 8.40
N THR A 81 -8.81 -1.09 7.29
CA THR A 81 -9.64 -0.29 6.37
C THR A 81 -10.93 0.20 7.01
N ASP A 82 -11.56 -0.65 7.81
CA ASP A 82 -12.91 -0.41 8.32
C ASP A 82 -12.90 0.42 9.62
N THR A 83 -11.86 0.23 10.43
CA THR A 83 -11.78 0.87 11.76
C THR A 83 -10.81 2.05 11.80
N GLY A 84 -9.86 2.13 10.86
CA GLY A 84 -8.75 3.07 10.91
C GLY A 84 -7.72 2.73 11.99
N GLU A 85 -7.78 1.54 12.58
CA GLU A 85 -6.80 1.09 13.56
C GLU A 85 -5.43 0.91 12.90
N VAL A 86 -4.42 1.49 13.51
CA VAL A 86 -3.05 1.53 12.99
C VAL A 86 -2.20 0.52 13.73
N ALA A 87 -1.69 -0.48 13.03
CA ALA A 87 -0.75 -1.44 13.58
C ALA A 87 0.60 -0.78 13.88
N GLU A 88 1.29 -1.27 14.92
CA GLU A 88 2.65 -0.83 15.20
C GLU A 88 3.54 -1.11 13.97
N GLY A 89 4.27 -0.11 13.55
CA GLY A 89 5.14 -0.22 12.38
C GLY A 89 4.47 -0.03 11.03
N ALA A 90 3.22 0.42 10.98
CA ALA A 90 2.54 0.75 9.72
C ALA A 90 3.34 1.73 8.85
N ALA A 91 3.11 1.66 7.55
CA ALA A 91 3.71 2.57 6.58
C ALA A 91 3.10 3.99 6.69
N HIS A 92 3.84 4.96 6.16
CA HIS A 92 3.42 6.35 6.07
C HIS A 92 3.61 6.82 4.64
N ALA A 93 2.60 7.44 4.06
CA ALA A 93 2.62 7.92 2.69
C ALA A 93 2.53 9.45 2.61
N ASP A 94 3.12 10.02 1.55
CA ASP A 94 2.93 11.42 1.17
C ASP A 94 1.67 11.59 0.32
N LEU A 95 1.34 10.54 -0.44
CA LEU A 95 0.15 10.47 -1.27
C LEU A 95 -0.46 9.08 -1.20
N THR A 96 -1.76 9.01 -0.95
CA THR A 96 -2.56 7.78 -1.11
C THR A 96 -3.49 7.94 -2.29
N VAL A 97 -3.43 7.01 -3.23
CA VAL A 97 -4.39 6.92 -4.33
C VAL A 97 -5.36 5.79 -4.02
N THR A 98 -6.56 6.17 -3.59
CA THR A 98 -7.65 5.21 -3.35
C THR A 98 -8.54 5.09 -4.58
N PHE A 99 -9.20 3.95 -4.72
CA PHE A 99 -10.01 3.62 -5.89
C PHE A 99 -11.48 3.71 -5.57
N ASP A 100 -12.25 4.29 -6.50
CA ASP A 100 -13.70 4.39 -6.49
C ASP A 100 -14.25 5.28 -5.36
N SER A 101 -13.94 5.00 -4.11
CA SER A 101 -14.48 5.72 -2.96
C SER A 101 -13.49 5.79 -1.80
N TYR A 102 -13.70 6.79 -0.92
CA TYR A 102 -12.98 6.88 0.35
C TYR A 102 -13.43 5.75 1.27
N LYS A 103 -12.48 5.16 1.99
CA LYS A 103 -12.72 4.17 3.03
C LYS A 103 -12.68 4.83 4.41
N PRO A 104 -13.26 4.22 5.45
CA PRO A 104 -13.28 4.78 6.81
C PRO A 104 -11.90 5.21 7.33
N LEU A 105 -10.85 4.44 7.03
CA LEU A 105 -9.47 4.78 7.42
C LEU A 105 -8.99 6.14 6.91
N HIS A 106 -9.49 6.61 5.75
CA HIS A 106 -9.03 7.86 5.14
C HIS A 106 -9.49 9.11 5.90
N ILE A 107 -10.52 8.97 6.72
CA ILE A 107 -11.11 10.06 7.51
C ILE A 107 -10.99 9.86 9.02
N ALA A 108 -10.53 8.69 9.48
CA ALA A 108 -10.32 8.41 10.90
C ALA A 108 -9.12 9.21 11.44
N GLU A 109 -9.26 9.81 12.62
CA GLU A 109 -8.20 10.62 13.24
C GLU A 109 -6.90 9.85 13.45
N SER A 110 -7.00 8.53 13.70
CA SER A 110 -5.86 7.64 13.93
C SER A 110 -5.02 7.39 12.68
N SER A 111 -5.66 7.27 11.51
CA SER A 111 -5.04 6.79 10.27
C SER A 111 -4.89 7.86 9.20
N ALA A 112 -5.77 8.86 9.15
CA ALA A 112 -5.69 9.93 8.15
C ALA A 112 -4.32 10.63 8.07
N PRO A 113 -3.61 10.89 9.19
CA PRO A 113 -2.28 11.49 9.14
C PRO A 113 -1.22 10.62 8.44
N LEU A 114 -1.43 9.29 8.38
CA LEU A 114 -0.52 8.37 7.70
C LEU A 114 -0.76 8.29 6.19
N CYS A 115 -1.93 8.73 5.74
CA CYS A 115 -2.32 8.68 4.33
C CYS A 115 -1.71 9.80 3.48
N GLY A 116 -1.21 10.87 4.11
CA GLY A 116 -0.78 12.07 3.41
C GLY A 116 -1.94 12.72 2.63
N LYS A 117 -1.64 13.24 1.45
CA LYS A 117 -2.68 13.71 0.54
C LYS A 117 -3.44 12.50 -0.02
N ILE A 118 -4.77 12.59 -0.09
CA ILE A 118 -5.60 11.51 -0.62
C ILE A 118 -6.21 11.94 -1.94
N LEU A 119 -6.09 11.07 -2.94
CA LEU A 119 -6.67 11.22 -4.25
C LEU A 119 -7.56 10.00 -4.53
N CYS A 120 -8.84 10.23 -4.79
CA CYS A 120 -9.77 9.18 -5.19
C CYS A 120 -9.78 9.07 -6.72
N ALA A 121 -9.35 7.92 -7.22
CA ALA A 121 -9.33 7.63 -8.66
C ALA A 121 -10.62 6.94 -9.07
N ASP A 122 -11.29 7.49 -10.07
CA ASP A 122 -12.41 6.84 -10.75
C ASP A 122 -11.88 5.64 -11.56
N ILE A 123 -12.38 4.46 -11.27
CA ILE A 123 -12.04 3.22 -11.97
C ILE A 123 -13.20 2.67 -12.81
N GLY A 124 -14.20 3.47 -13.06
CA GLY A 124 -15.34 3.15 -13.92
C GLY A 124 -16.42 2.31 -13.26
N ILE A 125 -16.47 2.24 -11.94
CA ILE A 125 -17.58 1.66 -11.21
C ILE A 125 -18.73 2.66 -11.26
N ARG A 126 -19.89 2.22 -11.75
CA ARG A 126 -21.07 3.09 -11.91
C ARG A 126 -21.82 3.18 -10.59
N ASP A 127 -22.40 4.35 -10.31
CA ASP A 127 -23.19 4.59 -9.09
C ASP A 127 -24.32 3.56 -8.91
N GLU A 128 -24.93 3.12 -9.99
CA GLU A 128 -25.98 2.08 -9.99
C GLU A 128 -25.53 0.69 -9.48
N TRP A 129 -24.21 0.48 -9.39
CA TRP A 129 -23.63 -0.78 -8.88
C TRP A 129 -23.23 -0.71 -7.42
N HIS A 130 -23.28 0.48 -6.82
CA HIS A 130 -23.07 0.63 -5.40
C HIS A 130 -24.32 0.13 -4.64
N PRO A 131 -24.16 -0.66 -3.58
CA PRO A 131 -25.29 -1.00 -2.74
C PRO A 131 -25.88 0.29 -2.14
N GLU A 132 -27.19 0.43 -2.19
CA GLU A 132 -27.87 1.49 -1.45
C GLU A 132 -27.61 1.29 0.04
N PHE A 133 -27.05 2.30 0.67
CA PHE A 133 -26.84 2.32 2.12
C PHE A 133 -28.05 2.94 2.80
#